data_006e3ab4f01adf3ca0de4f0c8c240f1f
#
_entry.id   006e3ab4f01adf3ca0de4f0c8c240f1f
#
_cell.length_a   1.000
_cell.length_b   1.000
_cell.length_c   1.000
_cell.angle_alpha   90.00
_cell.angle_beta   90.00
_cell.angle_gamma   90.00
#
_symmetry.space_group_name_H-M   'P 1'
#
loop_
_entity.id
_entity.type
_entity.pdbx_description
1 polymer ?
#
loop_
_entity_poly.entity_id
_entity_poly.type
_entity_poly.pdbx_seq_one_letter_code
_entity_poly.pdbx_strand_id
1 'polypeptide(L)'
;MKEYTLWDEKDSTKIEWYEPKNKKSDVAILVFPGGGYLQLCDYEGKDYAEYLNTLGITAFVVYYRRDPNYFPLPLLDARRAVRFVRKNAEKFGISKDKIAVMGSSAGGHLCALLSTYTERIEGEGVDSLDETDYMPNAQILCYPVISSDESIFHKWSYMSLLGEQYPDKEKYSPELLVSENTPRAFIWHTAEDKSVAVENSYRYATALFRKGVPCELHVFPYGAHGRALSLDDPHVAQWKELLLNWFRLYEWMYEDCYEN
;
A
#
# COMPACT_ATOMS: atom_id res chain seq x y z
N MET A 1 16.01 12.74 3.62
CA MET A 1 15.76 11.49 2.88
C MET A 1 17.08 10.71 2.82
N LYS A 2 17.03 9.39 3.07
CA LYS A 2 18.15 8.43 2.92
C LYS A 2 17.65 7.25 2.09
N GLU A 3 18.51 6.66 1.27
CA GLU A 3 18.18 5.56 0.38
C GLU A 3 18.88 4.28 0.83
N TYR A 4 18.20 3.14 0.65
CA TYR A 4 18.72 1.79 0.89
C TYR A 4 18.36 0.89 -0.28
N THR A 5 19.27 0.02 -0.70
CA THR A 5 18.98 -1.07 -1.65
C THR A 5 18.28 -2.21 -0.91
N LEU A 6 17.29 -2.83 -1.55
CA LEU A 6 16.55 -3.96 -0.96
C LEU A 6 17.20 -5.32 -1.28
N TRP A 7 17.91 -5.40 -2.38
CA TRP A 7 18.63 -6.59 -2.81
C TRP A 7 20.13 -6.28 -2.93
N ASP A 8 20.83 -6.86 -3.87
CA ASP A 8 22.22 -6.53 -4.13
C ASP A 8 22.38 -5.19 -4.87
N GLU A 9 23.61 -4.65 -4.94
CA GLU A 9 23.89 -3.33 -5.54
C GLU A 9 23.55 -3.23 -7.05
N LYS A 10 23.29 -4.35 -7.71
CA LYS A 10 22.95 -4.38 -9.15
C LYS A 10 21.45 -4.27 -9.40
N ASP A 11 20.63 -4.42 -8.36
CA ASP A 11 19.19 -4.33 -8.49
C ASP A 11 18.73 -2.87 -8.32
N SER A 12 17.83 -2.43 -9.21
CA SER A 12 17.24 -1.07 -9.16
C SER A 12 16.21 -0.90 -8.04
N THR A 13 15.91 -1.95 -7.29
CA THR A 13 14.94 -1.94 -6.20
C THR A 13 15.51 -1.23 -4.99
N LYS A 14 14.87 -0.16 -4.59
CA LYS A 14 15.30 0.66 -3.47
C LYS A 14 14.15 1.09 -2.59
N ILE A 15 14.50 1.52 -1.39
CA ILE A 15 13.58 2.15 -0.45
C ILE A 15 14.16 3.47 0.01
N GLU A 16 13.38 4.53 -0.07
CA GLU A 16 13.75 5.86 0.42
C GLU A 16 13.09 6.13 1.77
N TRP A 17 13.90 6.42 2.78
CA TRP A 17 13.44 6.77 4.13
C TRP A 17 13.23 8.27 4.28
N TYR A 18 12.03 8.63 4.68
CA TYR A 18 11.59 9.97 5.01
C TYR A 18 11.36 10.06 6.53
N GLU A 19 12.29 10.70 7.22
CA GLU A 19 12.27 10.90 8.67
C GLU A 19 11.57 12.22 9.01
N PRO A 20 10.51 12.23 9.84
CA PRO A 20 9.84 13.47 10.23
C PRO A 20 10.71 14.28 11.18
N LYS A 21 10.71 15.63 11.01
CA LYS A 21 11.44 16.54 11.92
C LYS A 21 10.89 16.50 13.35
N ASN A 22 9.58 16.45 13.48
CA ASN A 22 8.85 16.32 14.77
C ASN A 22 8.09 15.00 14.73
N LYS A 23 8.65 13.99 15.35
CA LYS A 23 8.03 12.67 15.41
C LYS A 23 6.86 12.67 16.37
N LYS A 24 5.67 12.29 15.89
CA LYS A 24 4.42 12.22 16.66
C LYS A 24 3.82 10.81 16.68
N SER A 25 4.57 9.82 16.18
CA SER A 25 4.13 8.45 16.07
C SER A 25 5.32 7.51 15.97
N ASP A 26 5.18 6.29 16.47
CA ASP A 26 6.11 5.18 16.26
C ASP A 26 5.70 4.28 15.08
N VAL A 27 4.72 4.72 14.28
CA VAL A 27 4.28 4.05 13.06
C VAL A 27 5.29 4.26 11.92
N ALA A 28 5.45 3.25 11.10
CA ALA A 28 6.07 3.37 9.78
C ALA A 28 5.04 3.09 8.67
N ILE A 29 5.04 3.92 7.64
CA ILE A 29 4.20 3.72 6.45
C ILE A 29 5.10 3.50 5.24
N LEU A 30 4.99 2.31 4.62
CA LEU A 30 5.65 2.00 3.36
C LEU A 30 4.72 2.37 2.22
N VAL A 31 5.11 3.33 1.40
CA VAL A 31 4.33 3.86 0.29
C VAL A 31 4.73 3.15 -1.00
N PHE A 32 3.74 2.58 -1.67
CA PHE A 32 3.87 1.89 -2.96
C PHE A 32 3.15 2.72 -4.04
N PRO A 33 3.90 3.49 -4.86
CA PRO A 33 3.29 4.32 -5.90
C PRO A 33 2.52 3.49 -6.93
N GLY A 34 1.47 4.05 -7.50
CA GLY A 34 0.78 3.47 -8.65
C GLY A 34 1.53 3.69 -9.96
N GLY A 35 0.84 3.45 -11.07
CA GLY A 35 1.37 3.57 -12.43
C GLY A 35 1.18 2.31 -13.27
N GLY A 36 0.18 1.48 -12.94
CA GLY A 36 -0.24 0.32 -13.74
C GLY A 36 0.77 -0.82 -13.80
N TYR A 37 1.74 -0.89 -12.88
CA TYR A 37 2.94 -1.75 -12.95
C TYR A 37 3.86 -1.47 -14.15
N LEU A 38 3.62 -0.41 -14.93
CA LEU A 38 4.49 0.05 -16.02
C LEU A 38 5.50 1.08 -15.55
N GLN A 39 5.07 1.95 -14.66
CA GLN A 39 5.87 3.04 -14.09
C GLN A 39 5.55 3.23 -12.61
N LEU A 40 6.27 4.12 -11.94
CA LEU A 40 5.97 4.58 -10.59
C LEU A 40 5.68 6.07 -10.65
N CYS A 41 4.52 6.47 -10.13
CA CYS A 41 4.08 7.87 -10.13
C CYS A 41 4.66 8.59 -8.92
N ASP A 42 5.58 9.53 -9.12
CA ASP A 42 6.29 10.24 -8.04
C ASP A 42 5.33 10.94 -7.06
N TYR A 43 4.23 11.53 -7.56
CA TYR A 43 3.24 12.20 -6.74
C TYR A 43 2.40 11.25 -5.84
N GLU A 44 2.42 9.95 -6.12
CA GLU A 44 1.85 8.88 -5.28
C GLU A 44 2.90 8.21 -4.38
N GLY A 45 4.15 8.64 -4.47
CA GLY A 45 5.27 8.18 -3.65
C GLY A 45 5.78 9.28 -2.74
N LYS A 46 6.63 10.14 -3.30
CA LYS A 46 7.31 11.22 -2.59
C LYS A 46 6.34 12.17 -1.90
N ASP A 47 5.29 12.63 -2.59
CA ASP A 47 4.37 13.62 -2.03
C ASP A 47 3.60 13.04 -0.84
N TYR A 48 3.22 11.76 -0.89
CA TYR A 48 2.64 11.07 0.26
C TYR A 48 3.62 10.97 1.43
N ALA A 49 4.87 10.61 1.17
CA ALA A 49 5.88 10.51 2.22
C ALA A 49 6.17 11.86 2.89
N GLU A 50 6.26 12.93 2.10
CA GLU A 50 6.42 14.29 2.61
C GLU A 50 5.20 14.74 3.42
N TYR A 51 3.98 14.45 2.96
CA TYR A 51 2.75 14.73 3.70
C TYR A 51 2.72 13.99 5.05
N LEU A 52 3.01 12.69 5.06
CA LEU A 52 3.06 11.88 6.30
C LEU A 52 4.09 12.44 7.29
N ASN A 53 5.23 12.93 6.78
CA ASN A 53 6.23 13.58 7.63
C ASN A 53 5.70 14.88 8.27
N THR A 54 4.82 15.63 7.60
CA THR A 54 4.18 16.80 8.24
C THR A 54 3.30 16.41 9.42
N LEU A 55 2.76 15.20 9.41
CA LEU A 55 1.99 14.62 10.51
C LEU A 55 2.88 14.01 11.62
N GLY A 56 4.20 14.01 11.45
CA GLY A 56 5.13 13.39 12.40
C GLY A 56 5.25 11.88 12.27
N ILE A 57 4.84 11.32 11.15
CA ILE A 57 4.86 9.88 10.83
C ILE A 57 6.07 9.56 9.96
N THR A 58 6.79 8.49 10.30
CA THR A 58 7.90 7.96 9.48
C THR A 58 7.35 7.30 8.23
N ALA A 59 7.88 7.68 7.06
CA ALA A 59 7.46 7.11 5.79
C ALA A 59 8.63 6.53 4.99
N PHE A 60 8.32 5.56 4.15
CA PHE A 60 9.26 4.95 3.22
C PHE A 60 8.62 4.86 1.84
N VAL A 61 9.30 5.31 0.78
CA VAL A 61 8.85 5.08 -0.60
C VAL A 61 9.55 3.86 -1.15
N VAL A 62 8.80 2.89 -1.62
CA VAL A 62 9.31 1.62 -2.16
C VAL A 62 9.30 1.67 -3.68
N TYR A 63 10.48 1.59 -4.28
CA TYR A 63 10.67 1.51 -5.73
C TYR A 63 10.76 0.03 -6.12
N TYR A 64 9.61 -0.61 -6.23
CA TYR A 64 9.48 -2.02 -6.56
C TYR A 64 9.67 -2.28 -8.06
N ARG A 65 10.05 -3.51 -8.43
CA ARG A 65 10.16 -3.95 -9.82
C ARG A 65 8.79 -3.96 -10.50
N ARG A 66 8.77 -3.63 -11.76
CA ARG A 66 7.60 -3.50 -12.61
C ARG A 66 7.93 -3.99 -14.02
N ASP A 67 6.97 -3.97 -14.94
CA ASP A 67 7.21 -4.36 -16.34
C ASP A 67 8.59 -3.88 -16.84
N PRO A 68 9.40 -4.77 -17.45
CA PRO A 68 9.09 -6.17 -17.82
C PRO A 68 9.33 -7.22 -16.71
N ASN A 69 9.36 -6.82 -15.45
CA ASN A 69 9.57 -7.73 -14.32
C ASN A 69 8.20 -8.14 -13.76
N TYR A 70 7.69 -9.27 -14.24
CA TYR A 70 6.38 -9.79 -13.88
C TYR A 70 6.34 -10.43 -12.48
N PHE A 71 5.14 -10.83 -12.05
CA PHE A 71 4.96 -11.65 -10.87
C PHE A 71 5.93 -12.87 -10.92
N PRO A 72 6.62 -13.22 -9.81
CA PRO A 72 6.38 -12.74 -8.44
C PRO A 72 7.21 -11.51 -8.02
N LEU A 73 8.00 -10.91 -8.91
CA LEU A 73 9.03 -9.94 -8.54
C LEU A 73 8.50 -8.69 -7.81
N PRO A 74 7.40 -8.04 -8.22
CA PRO A 74 6.84 -6.92 -7.46
C PRO A 74 6.42 -7.30 -6.03
N LEU A 75 5.83 -8.50 -5.86
CA LEU A 75 5.41 -8.99 -4.54
C LEU A 75 6.61 -9.37 -3.65
N LEU A 76 7.66 -9.95 -4.22
CA LEU A 76 8.92 -10.21 -3.53
C LEU A 76 9.52 -8.93 -2.97
N ASP A 77 9.56 -7.88 -3.77
CA ASP A 77 10.09 -6.57 -3.35
C ASP A 77 9.24 -5.97 -2.23
N ALA A 78 7.92 -6.07 -2.33
CA ALA A 78 7.01 -5.59 -1.30
C ALA A 78 7.19 -6.33 0.03
N ARG A 79 7.27 -7.67 0.01
CA ARG A 79 7.57 -8.49 1.18
C ARG A 79 8.92 -8.12 1.79
N ARG A 80 9.94 -7.99 0.96
CA ARG A 80 11.29 -7.65 1.39
C ARG A 80 11.37 -6.24 2.00
N ALA A 81 10.65 -5.27 1.45
CA ALA A 81 10.58 -3.92 2.00
C ALA A 81 10.00 -3.91 3.43
N VAL A 82 8.91 -4.63 3.67
CA VAL A 82 8.33 -4.75 5.02
C VAL A 82 9.30 -5.45 5.98
N ARG A 83 9.90 -6.56 5.57
CA ARG A 83 10.92 -7.26 6.35
C ARG A 83 12.11 -6.37 6.71
N PHE A 84 12.62 -5.60 5.73
CA PHE A 84 13.72 -4.66 5.93
C PHE A 84 13.39 -3.59 6.97
N VAL A 85 12.22 -2.97 6.86
CA VAL A 85 11.80 -1.92 7.81
C VAL A 85 11.57 -2.53 9.19
N ARG A 86 10.92 -3.69 9.29
CA ARG A 86 10.67 -4.38 10.57
C ARG A 86 11.94 -4.81 11.27
N LYS A 87 12.90 -5.39 10.55
CA LYS A 87 14.19 -5.82 11.11
C LYS A 87 15.04 -4.63 11.62
N ASN A 88 14.87 -3.47 11.00
CA ASN A 88 15.59 -2.23 11.35
C ASN A 88 14.73 -1.24 12.15
N ALA A 89 13.65 -1.69 12.81
CA ALA A 89 12.70 -0.83 13.49
C ALA A 89 13.36 0.11 14.53
N GLU A 90 14.28 -0.41 15.33
CA GLU A 90 15.04 0.37 16.31
C GLU A 90 15.85 1.48 15.65
N LYS A 91 16.56 1.19 14.55
CA LYS A 91 17.35 2.17 13.77
C LYS A 91 16.47 3.32 13.25
N PHE A 92 15.22 3.01 12.87
CA PHE A 92 14.27 4.00 12.36
C PHE A 92 13.43 4.64 13.47
N GLY A 93 13.61 4.20 14.73
CA GLY A 93 12.85 4.67 15.88
C GLY A 93 11.36 4.41 15.76
N ILE A 94 10.95 3.29 15.20
CA ILE A 94 9.55 2.87 14.99
C ILE A 94 9.24 1.60 15.75
N SER A 95 7.95 1.30 15.93
CA SER A 95 7.51 0.00 16.43
C SER A 95 7.50 -1.04 15.30
N LYS A 96 8.09 -2.23 15.56
CA LYS A 96 8.01 -3.36 14.62
C LYS A 96 6.58 -3.88 14.42
N ASP A 97 5.65 -3.53 15.34
CA ASP A 97 4.27 -3.98 15.37
C ASP A 97 3.29 -2.89 14.88
N LYS A 98 3.81 -1.75 14.37
CA LYS A 98 3.04 -0.66 13.80
C LYS A 98 3.57 -0.28 12.41
N ILE A 99 3.58 -1.23 11.50
CA ILE A 99 4.02 -1.05 10.10
C ILE A 99 2.80 -1.16 9.19
N ALA A 100 2.45 -0.05 8.52
CA ALA A 100 1.41 -0.03 7.51
C ALA A 100 2.00 0.02 6.10
N VAL A 101 1.25 -0.50 5.15
CA VAL A 101 1.50 -0.30 3.72
C VAL A 101 0.46 0.66 3.16
N MET A 102 0.86 1.55 2.27
CA MET A 102 -0.01 2.50 1.60
C MET A 102 0.23 2.45 0.10
N GLY A 103 -0.81 2.33 -0.68
CA GLY A 103 -0.65 2.28 -2.13
C GLY A 103 -1.83 2.83 -2.90
N SER A 104 -1.53 3.40 -4.07
CA SER A 104 -2.50 3.97 -4.98
C SER A 104 -2.64 3.11 -6.24
N SER A 105 -3.86 2.96 -6.78
CA SER A 105 -4.07 2.29 -8.07
C SER A 105 -3.43 0.89 -8.10
N ALA A 106 -2.49 0.64 -9.00
CA ALA A 106 -1.71 -0.60 -9.05
C ALA A 106 -0.83 -0.83 -7.80
N GLY A 107 -0.32 0.25 -7.18
CA GLY A 107 0.36 0.17 -5.88
C GLY A 107 -0.60 -0.24 -4.75
N GLY A 108 -1.86 0.19 -4.83
CA GLY A 108 -2.94 -0.29 -3.96
C GLY A 108 -3.22 -1.79 -4.14
N HIS A 109 -3.20 -2.27 -5.39
CA HIS A 109 -3.27 -3.70 -5.69
C HIS A 109 -2.11 -4.46 -5.04
N LEU A 110 -0.88 -3.96 -5.19
CA LEU A 110 0.29 -4.60 -4.60
C LEU A 110 0.21 -4.65 -3.07
N CYS A 111 -0.27 -3.58 -2.42
CA CYS A 111 -0.51 -3.56 -0.98
C CYS A 111 -1.58 -4.57 -0.54
N ALA A 112 -2.69 -4.64 -1.27
CA ALA A 112 -3.76 -5.60 -0.99
C ALA A 112 -3.28 -7.05 -1.23
N LEU A 113 -2.53 -7.30 -2.31
CA LEU A 113 -1.95 -8.61 -2.61
C LEU A 113 -0.93 -9.04 -1.55
N LEU A 114 -0.04 -8.13 -1.13
CA LEU A 114 0.90 -8.34 -0.03
C LEU A 114 0.18 -8.76 1.27
N SER A 115 -0.99 -8.17 1.52
CA SER A 115 -1.79 -8.39 2.72
C SER A 115 -2.66 -9.65 2.68
N THR A 116 -2.83 -10.27 1.50
CA THR A 116 -3.76 -11.40 1.32
C THR A 116 -3.14 -12.65 0.71
N TYR A 117 -2.10 -12.51 -0.12
CA TYR A 117 -1.41 -13.63 -0.76
C TYR A 117 -0.38 -14.23 0.20
N THR A 118 -0.72 -15.36 0.83
CA THR A 118 0.11 -15.99 1.87
C THR A 118 0.94 -17.16 1.38
N GLU A 119 0.76 -17.60 0.14
CA GLU A 119 1.56 -18.68 -0.42
C GLU A 119 3.03 -18.26 -0.53
N ARG A 120 3.92 -19.26 -0.37
CA ARG A 120 5.34 -19.07 -0.64
C ARG A 120 5.54 -18.80 -2.13
N ILE A 121 6.39 -17.82 -2.44
CA ILE A 121 6.73 -17.45 -3.81
C ILE A 121 8.19 -17.78 -4.14
N GLU A 122 8.47 -18.04 -5.40
CA GLU A 122 9.83 -18.28 -5.86
C GLU A 122 10.72 -17.06 -5.60
N GLY A 123 11.94 -17.30 -5.11
CA GLY A 123 12.88 -16.24 -4.74
C GLY A 123 12.87 -15.86 -3.25
N GLU A 124 11.97 -16.44 -2.44
CA GLU A 124 12.04 -16.31 -0.97
C GLU A 124 13.03 -17.27 -0.35
N GLY A 125 13.61 -16.89 0.79
CA GLY A 125 14.53 -17.72 1.58
C GLY A 125 15.98 -17.60 1.10
N VAL A 126 16.35 -16.44 0.54
CA VAL A 126 17.71 -16.21 0.01
C VAL A 126 18.69 -15.72 1.08
N ASP A 127 18.20 -15.08 2.14
CA ASP A 127 19.03 -14.60 3.25
C ASP A 127 18.25 -14.51 4.59
N SER A 128 18.94 -14.11 5.67
CA SER A 128 18.35 -14.01 7.02
C SER A 128 17.27 -12.94 7.16
N LEU A 129 17.08 -12.05 6.19
CA LEU A 129 15.99 -11.09 6.20
C LEU A 129 14.65 -11.79 5.98
N ASP A 130 14.65 -12.87 5.23
CA ASP A 130 13.44 -13.65 4.93
C ASP A 130 12.89 -14.43 6.14
N GLU A 131 13.63 -14.52 7.24
CA GLU A 131 13.14 -15.04 8.54
C GLU A 131 12.25 -14.02 9.26
N THR A 132 12.30 -12.75 8.86
CA THR A 132 11.46 -11.68 9.43
C THR A 132 10.06 -11.73 8.81
N ASP A 133 9.02 -11.52 9.62
CA ASP A 133 7.64 -11.45 9.12
C ASP A 133 7.44 -10.30 8.13
N TYR A 134 6.78 -10.61 7.00
CA TYR A 134 6.47 -9.63 5.94
C TYR A 134 5.05 -9.07 6.03
N MET A 135 4.17 -9.66 6.86
CA MET A 135 2.77 -9.22 6.92
C MET A 135 2.67 -7.81 7.55
N PRO A 136 2.09 -6.83 6.86
CA PRO A 136 1.90 -5.51 7.47
C PRO A 136 0.87 -5.56 8.60
N ASN A 137 0.88 -4.56 9.48
CA ASN A 137 -0.10 -4.45 10.57
C ASN A 137 -1.38 -3.73 10.13
N ALA A 138 -1.33 -3.03 9.00
CA ALA A 138 -2.47 -2.36 8.39
C ALA A 138 -2.20 -2.03 6.91
N GLN A 139 -3.27 -1.76 6.17
CA GLN A 139 -3.20 -1.37 4.76
C GLN A 139 -4.04 -0.12 4.50
N ILE A 140 -3.49 0.82 3.72
CA ILE A 140 -4.11 2.07 3.31
C ILE A 140 -4.19 2.05 1.78
N LEU A 141 -5.39 1.95 1.26
CA LEU A 141 -5.62 1.72 -0.16
C LEU A 141 -6.31 2.93 -0.80
N CYS A 142 -5.62 3.58 -1.72
CA CYS A 142 -6.10 4.76 -2.42
C CYS A 142 -6.56 4.34 -3.82
N TYR A 143 -7.87 4.42 -4.10
CA TYR A 143 -8.47 4.01 -5.39
C TYR A 143 -7.82 2.76 -5.99
N PRO A 144 -7.77 1.64 -5.22
CA PRO A 144 -6.96 0.49 -5.59
C PRO A 144 -7.55 -0.29 -6.77
N VAL A 145 -6.69 -0.82 -7.63
CA VAL A 145 -7.02 -1.97 -8.46
C VAL A 145 -7.17 -3.18 -7.54
N ILE A 146 -8.18 -4.01 -7.73
CA ILE A 146 -8.44 -5.19 -6.88
C ILE A 146 -8.85 -6.40 -7.72
N SER A 147 -9.95 -6.29 -8.46
CA SER A 147 -10.67 -7.43 -9.02
C SER A 147 -10.22 -7.80 -10.43
N SER A 148 -10.19 -9.10 -10.69
CA SER A 148 -10.04 -9.67 -12.04
C SER A 148 -11.38 -9.91 -12.74
N ASP A 149 -12.53 -9.57 -12.12
CA ASP A 149 -13.85 -9.69 -12.73
C ASP A 149 -13.95 -8.81 -13.98
N GLU A 150 -14.33 -9.39 -15.11
CA GLU A 150 -14.37 -8.74 -16.43
C GLU A 150 -15.18 -7.44 -16.46
N SER A 151 -16.16 -7.28 -15.56
CA SER A 151 -17.01 -6.08 -15.51
C SER A 151 -16.31 -4.83 -14.95
N ILE A 152 -15.25 -5.04 -14.13
CA ILE A 152 -14.54 -3.95 -13.42
C ILE A 152 -13.01 -4.09 -13.50
N PHE A 153 -12.55 -5.01 -14.30
CA PHE A 153 -11.17 -5.41 -14.48
C PHE A 153 -10.29 -4.31 -15.05
N HIS A 154 -9.24 -3.94 -14.33
CA HIS A 154 -8.22 -3.03 -14.87
C HIS A 154 -7.17 -3.82 -15.65
N LYS A 155 -7.48 -4.14 -16.89
CA LYS A 155 -6.71 -5.02 -17.80
C LYS A 155 -5.22 -4.69 -17.84
N TRP A 156 -4.88 -3.42 -17.99
CA TRP A 156 -3.48 -2.99 -18.14
C TRP A 156 -2.61 -3.33 -16.94
N SER A 157 -3.11 -3.13 -15.71
CA SER A 157 -2.37 -3.50 -14.50
C SER A 157 -2.09 -5.00 -14.43
N TYR A 158 -3.08 -5.83 -14.77
CA TYR A 158 -2.90 -7.28 -14.75
C TYR A 158 -1.96 -7.76 -15.87
N MET A 159 -2.03 -7.17 -17.05
CA MET A 159 -1.08 -7.49 -18.14
C MET A 159 0.36 -7.13 -17.74
N SER A 160 0.57 -5.98 -17.12
CA SER A 160 1.89 -5.54 -16.68
C SER A 160 2.41 -6.34 -15.48
N LEU A 161 1.52 -6.92 -14.66
CA LEU A 161 1.90 -7.77 -13.54
C LEU A 161 2.17 -9.23 -13.96
N LEU A 162 1.36 -9.78 -14.87
CA LEU A 162 1.31 -11.21 -15.19
C LEU A 162 1.80 -11.57 -16.60
N GLY A 163 2.05 -10.57 -17.45
CA GLY A 163 2.32 -10.73 -18.86
C GLY A 163 1.07 -10.67 -19.73
N GLU A 164 1.23 -10.66 -21.05
CA GLU A 164 0.17 -10.43 -22.03
C GLU A 164 -1.02 -11.39 -21.95
N GLN A 165 -0.78 -12.64 -21.54
CA GLN A 165 -1.84 -13.66 -21.44
C GLN A 165 -2.52 -13.67 -20.08
N TYR A 166 -1.95 -12.98 -19.07
CA TYR A 166 -2.41 -12.91 -17.65
C TYR A 166 -3.16 -14.16 -17.18
N PRO A 167 -2.50 -15.37 -17.25
CA PRO A 167 -3.13 -16.62 -16.87
C PRO A 167 -3.52 -16.60 -15.40
N ASP A 168 -4.61 -17.29 -15.08
CA ASP A 168 -5.05 -17.49 -13.69
C ASP A 168 -5.20 -16.17 -12.89
N LYS A 169 -5.60 -15.08 -13.55
CA LYS A 169 -5.70 -13.73 -12.94
C LYS A 169 -6.49 -13.70 -11.64
N GLU A 170 -7.42 -14.61 -11.45
CA GLU A 170 -8.22 -14.77 -10.24
C GLU A 170 -7.36 -15.08 -9.00
N LYS A 171 -6.24 -15.75 -9.17
CA LYS A 171 -5.26 -16.01 -8.09
C LYS A 171 -4.59 -14.75 -7.55
N TYR A 172 -4.70 -13.65 -8.29
CA TYR A 172 -4.11 -12.35 -7.96
C TYR A 172 -5.18 -11.29 -7.73
N SER A 173 -6.40 -11.71 -7.43
CA SER A 173 -7.53 -10.85 -7.04
C SER A 173 -7.63 -10.81 -5.52
N PRO A 174 -7.15 -9.74 -4.85
CA PRO A 174 -7.07 -9.69 -3.39
C PRO A 174 -8.39 -9.97 -2.67
N GLU A 175 -9.54 -9.58 -3.24
CA GLU A 175 -10.86 -9.83 -2.63
C GLU A 175 -11.21 -11.32 -2.52
N LEU A 176 -10.60 -12.18 -3.36
CA LEU A 176 -10.78 -13.62 -3.30
C LEU A 176 -9.85 -14.31 -2.29
N LEU A 177 -8.82 -13.61 -1.84
CA LEU A 177 -7.76 -14.11 -0.97
C LEU A 177 -7.92 -13.66 0.49
N VAL A 178 -8.90 -12.81 0.80
CA VAL A 178 -9.14 -12.29 2.15
C VAL A 178 -9.41 -13.43 3.13
N SER A 179 -8.71 -13.40 4.25
CA SER A 179 -8.88 -14.31 5.38
C SER A 179 -9.11 -13.52 6.69
N GLU A 180 -9.40 -14.21 7.77
CA GLU A 180 -9.52 -13.61 9.11
C GLU A 180 -8.20 -12.98 9.61
N ASN A 181 -7.06 -13.41 9.06
CA ASN A 181 -5.73 -12.88 9.38
C ASN A 181 -5.30 -11.71 8.49
N THR A 182 -6.12 -11.31 7.52
CA THR A 182 -5.84 -10.15 6.68
C THR A 182 -5.78 -8.88 7.53
N PRO A 183 -4.76 -8.02 7.37
CA PRO A 183 -4.64 -6.78 8.14
C PRO A 183 -5.83 -5.83 7.93
N ARG A 184 -6.17 -5.07 8.98
CA ARG A 184 -7.18 -4.01 8.90
C ARG A 184 -6.91 -3.04 7.77
N ALA A 185 -7.96 -2.45 7.20
CA ALA A 185 -7.86 -1.59 6.04
C ALA A 185 -8.51 -0.23 6.22
N PHE A 186 -7.85 0.81 5.70
CA PHE A 186 -8.44 2.10 5.36
C PHE A 186 -8.47 2.21 3.83
N ILE A 187 -9.64 2.46 3.25
CA ILE A 187 -9.82 2.52 1.80
C ILE A 187 -10.53 3.82 1.43
N TRP A 188 -10.07 4.48 0.37
CA TRP A 188 -10.85 5.57 -0.21
C TRP A 188 -10.82 5.53 -1.74
N HIS A 189 -11.90 6.04 -2.36
CA HIS A 189 -12.11 6.04 -3.79
C HIS A 189 -13.02 7.20 -4.21
N THR A 190 -13.06 7.52 -5.50
CA THR A 190 -14.07 8.41 -6.08
C THR A 190 -15.01 7.60 -6.99
N ALA A 191 -16.32 7.84 -6.88
CA ALA A 191 -17.32 7.09 -7.67
C ALA A 191 -17.28 7.43 -9.17
N GLU A 192 -16.70 8.58 -9.54
CA GLU A 192 -16.58 9.02 -10.92
C GLU A 192 -15.31 8.51 -11.61
N ASP A 193 -14.47 7.75 -10.91
CA ASP A 193 -13.24 7.17 -11.47
C ASP A 193 -13.55 6.30 -12.71
N LYS A 194 -13.05 6.72 -13.88
CA LYS A 194 -13.25 6.03 -15.17
C LYS A 194 -12.12 5.06 -15.52
N SER A 195 -11.04 5.06 -14.75
CA SER A 195 -9.88 4.19 -14.98
C SER A 195 -9.99 2.92 -14.15
N VAL A 196 -10.23 3.07 -12.86
CA VAL A 196 -10.43 1.96 -11.93
C VAL A 196 -11.81 2.11 -11.30
N ALA A 197 -12.74 1.24 -11.68
CA ALA A 197 -14.11 1.28 -11.19
C ALA A 197 -14.17 1.18 -9.65
N VAL A 198 -14.98 2.05 -9.02
CA VAL A 198 -15.13 2.12 -7.55
C VAL A 198 -15.55 0.78 -6.93
N GLU A 199 -16.20 -0.08 -7.69
CA GLU A 199 -16.59 -1.44 -7.33
C GLU A 199 -15.42 -2.30 -6.87
N ASN A 200 -14.19 -2.01 -7.32
CA ASN A 200 -12.98 -2.65 -6.79
C ASN A 200 -12.90 -2.47 -5.27
N SER A 201 -13.08 -1.24 -4.79
CA SER A 201 -13.09 -0.92 -3.35
C SER A 201 -14.28 -1.54 -2.61
N TYR A 202 -15.47 -1.54 -3.21
CA TYR A 202 -16.66 -2.18 -2.62
C TYR A 202 -16.47 -3.68 -2.44
N ARG A 203 -15.93 -4.37 -3.44
CA ARG A 203 -15.70 -5.83 -3.37
C ARG A 203 -14.68 -6.16 -2.28
N TYR A 204 -13.58 -5.44 -2.23
CA TYR A 204 -12.55 -5.69 -1.23
C TYR A 204 -13.06 -5.42 0.20
N ALA A 205 -13.71 -4.29 0.43
CA ALA A 205 -14.32 -3.98 1.73
C ALA A 205 -15.36 -5.04 2.13
N THR A 206 -16.22 -5.48 1.18
CA THR A 206 -17.19 -6.54 1.42
C THR A 206 -16.52 -7.86 1.81
N ALA A 207 -15.41 -8.23 1.16
CA ALA A 207 -14.67 -9.44 1.50
C ALA A 207 -14.07 -9.34 2.91
N LEU A 208 -13.47 -8.19 3.27
CA LEU A 208 -12.95 -7.92 4.61
C LEU A 208 -14.05 -8.03 5.68
N PHE A 209 -15.20 -7.38 5.49
CA PHE A 209 -16.33 -7.45 6.43
C PHE A 209 -16.85 -8.88 6.61
N ARG A 210 -16.95 -9.67 5.54
CA ARG A 210 -17.37 -11.08 5.61
C ARG A 210 -16.43 -11.96 6.43
N LYS A 211 -15.15 -11.56 6.55
CA LYS A 211 -14.12 -12.25 7.33
C LYS A 211 -13.93 -11.66 8.73
N GLY A 212 -14.72 -10.64 9.10
CA GLY A 212 -14.58 -9.97 10.39
C GLY A 212 -13.36 -9.08 10.51
N VAL A 213 -12.73 -8.72 9.40
CA VAL A 213 -11.58 -7.82 9.37
C VAL A 213 -12.05 -6.36 9.43
N PRO A 214 -11.55 -5.54 10.37
CA PRO A 214 -11.90 -4.12 10.44
C PRO A 214 -11.52 -3.39 9.16
N CYS A 215 -12.47 -2.69 8.58
CA CYS A 215 -12.29 -1.91 7.35
C CYS A 215 -13.07 -0.61 7.42
N GLU A 216 -12.42 0.49 7.09
CA GLU A 216 -13.04 1.78 6.89
C GLU A 216 -12.99 2.12 5.40
N LEU A 217 -14.14 2.42 4.79
CA LEU A 217 -14.28 2.73 3.37
C LEU A 217 -14.94 4.09 3.17
N HIS A 218 -14.27 4.98 2.47
CA HIS A 218 -14.76 6.31 2.08
C HIS A 218 -14.89 6.42 0.58
N VAL A 219 -16.07 6.80 0.10
CA VAL A 219 -16.33 7.02 -1.32
C VAL A 219 -16.82 8.44 -1.54
N PHE A 220 -16.06 9.21 -2.31
CA PHE A 220 -16.42 10.55 -2.72
C PHE A 220 -17.15 10.51 -4.07
N PRO A 221 -18.21 11.30 -4.27
CA PRO A 221 -19.06 11.20 -5.48
C PRO A 221 -18.31 11.58 -6.76
N TYR A 222 -17.41 12.56 -6.69
CA TYR A 222 -16.74 13.14 -7.85
C TYR A 222 -15.21 13.03 -7.72
N GLY A 223 -14.53 13.00 -8.86
CA GLY A 223 -13.09 13.01 -8.97
C GLY A 223 -12.57 11.98 -9.98
N ALA A 224 -11.61 12.38 -10.81
CA ALA A 224 -10.94 11.48 -11.73
C ALA A 224 -9.96 10.55 -10.99
N HIS A 225 -9.49 9.50 -11.66
CA HIS A 225 -8.43 8.62 -11.16
C HIS A 225 -7.13 9.37 -10.85
N GLY A 226 -6.36 8.88 -9.87
CA GLY A 226 -5.04 9.43 -9.59
C GLY A 226 -5.04 10.74 -8.79
N ARG A 227 -6.05 10.98 -7.94
CA ARG A 227 -6.19 12.22 -7.17
C ARG A 227 -5.12 12.43 -6.10
N ALA A 228 -4.46 11.37 -5.66
CA ALA A 228 -3.40 11.41 -4.64
C ALA A 228 -3.77 12.30 -3.43
N LEU A 229 -2.99 13.33 -3.10
CA LEU A 229 -3.28 14.26 -2.01
C LEU A 229 -4.49 15.17 -2.28
N SER A 230 -5.05 15.16 -3.49
CA SER A 230 -6.23 15.96 -3.90
C SER A 230 -6.09 17.45 -3.55
N LEU A 231 -4.92 18.05 -3.87
CA LEU A 231 -4.60 19.43 -3.46
C LEU A 231 -5.52 20.48 -4.08
N ASP A 232 -6.13 20.17 -5.22
CA ASP A 232 -7.05 21.02 -5.98
C ASP A 232 -8.54 20.71 -5.71
N ASP A 233 -8.83 19.72 -4.84
CA ASP A 233 -10.19 19.31 -4.49
C ASP A 233 -10.35 19.16 -2.97
N PRO A 234 -10.81 20.23 -2.28
CA PRO A 234 -10.96 20.22 -0.82
C PRO A 234 -11.94 19.16 -0.31
N HIS A 235 -12.92 18.72 -1.13
CA HIS A 235 -13.89 17.72 -0.72
C HIS A 235 -13.23 16.34 -0.69
N VAL A 236 -12.57 15.93 -1.77
CA VAL A 236 -11.84 14.66 -1.80
C VAL A 236 -10.67 14.66 -0.82
N ALA A 237 -9.97 15.80 -0.65
CA ALA A 237 -8.85 15.95 0.28
C ALA A 237 -9.18 15.62 1.74
N GLN A 238 -10.46 15.55 2.11
CA GLN A 238 -10.90 15.14 3.46
C GLN A 238 -10.45 13.71 3.83
N TRP A 239 -10.16 12.85 2.85
CA TRP A 239 -9.62 11.52 3.14
C TRP A 239 -8.39 11.56 4.06
N LYS A 240 -7.61 12.63 4.01
CA LYS A 240 -6.42 12.83 4.84
C LYS A 240 -6.74 12.99 6.32
N GLU A 241 -7.80 13.73 6.64
CA GLU A 241 -8.28 13.90 8.02
C GLU A 241 -8.93 12.60 8.52
N LEU A 242 -9.68 11.93 7.65
CA LEU A 242 -10.27 10.63 7.96
C LEU A 242 -9.19 9.59 8.28
N LEU A 243 -8.10 9.57 7.50
CA LEU A 243 -6.95 8.71 7.77
C LEU A 243 -6.29 9.05 9.13
N LEU A 244 -6.13 10.34 9.44
CA LEU A 244 -5.57 10.74 10.73
C LEU A 244 -6.45 10.31 11.90
N ASN A 245 -7.78 10.43 11.76
CA ASN A 245 -8.73 9.93 12.75
C ASN A 245 -8.66 8.41 12.89
N TRP A 246 -8.48 7.70 11.78
CA TRP A 246 -8.28 6.26 11.79
C TRP A 246 -6.99 5.86 12.54
N PHE A 247 -5.89 6.57 12.38
CA PHE A 247 -4.69 6.36 13.19
C PHE A 247 -4.92 6.59 14.67
N ARG A 248 -5.70 7.62 15.02
CA ARG A 248 -6.08 7.90 16.42
C ARG A 248 -6.93 6.76 17.01
N LEU A 249 -7.90 6.25 16.25
CA LEU A 249 -8.75 5.13 16.66
C LEU A 249 -7.95 3.90 17.09
N TYR A 250 -6.79 3.68 16.50
CA TYR A 250 -5.92 2.54 16.79
C TYR A 250 -4.69 2.90 17.63
N GLU A 251 -4.68 4.08 18.26
CA GLU A 251 -3.58 4.54 19.12
C GLU A 251 -2.21 4.53 18.40
N TRP A 252 -2.22 4.92 17.12
CA TRP A 252 -1.03 5.00 16.30
C TRP A 252 -0.38 6.39 16.27
N MET A 253 -0.99 7.36 16.97
CA MET A 253 -0.43 8.69 17.25
C MET A 253 -0.12 8.82 18.74
N TYR A 254 0.86 9.61 19.12
CA TYR A 254 1.13 9.90 20.55
C TYR A 254 0.00 10.74 21.17
N GLU A 255 -0.26 10.54 22.46
CA GLU A 255 -1.39 11.18 23.16
C GLU A 255 -1.39 12.70 23.06
N ASP A 256 -0.21 13.35 23.12
CA ASP A 256 -0.06 14.81 22.98
C ASP A 256 -0.57 15.36 21.62
N CYS A 257 -0.94 14.50 20.68
CA CYS A 257 -1.47 14.85 19.38
C CYS A 257 -3.02 14.86 19.34
N TYR A 258 -3.67 14.55 20.45
CA TYR A 258 -5.14 14.52 20.53
C TYR A 258 -5.73 15.85 21.05
N GLU A 259 -4.89 16.75 21.59
CA GLU A 259 -5.29 18.05 22.10
C GLU A 259 -5.12 19.16 21.05
N ASN A 260 -5.97 19.19 19.99
CA ASN A 260 -6.23 20.41 19.20
C ASN A 260 -7.46 20.21 18.31
#